data_4efddfad9e0fc2cda5714368648b13a5
#
_entry.id   4efddfad9e0fc2cda5714368648b13a5
#
_cell.length_a   1.000
_cell.length_b   1.000
_cell.length_c   1.000
_cell.angle_alpha   90.00
_cell.angle_beta   90.00
_cell.angle_gamma   90.00
#
_symmetry.space_group_name_H-M   'P 1'
#
loop_
_entity.id
_entity.type
_entity.pdbx_description
1 polymer ?
#
loop_
_entity_poly.entity_id
_entity_poly.type
_entity_poly.pdbx_seq_one_letter_code
_entity_poly.pdbx_strand_id
1 'polypeptide(L)'
;MADSTKLPKDIFAVEVPNHELLKLAYDSYLANARLASATTKQRGEVSGGGKKPWKQKGTGRARFGSSRNPIWRGGGVVFGPRGNENYTKKLSKTAKKVAVRQALTVANEAKKIVIKDVKTTGKTKEVATFLADNKFERRVLIVVDEKTPELMRATNNIQNVLVVRANYLSVYHILNADTIVITPKALPV
;
A
#
# COMPACT_ATOMS: atom_id res chain seq x y z
N MET A 1 4.96 -25.00 -24.96
CA MET A 1 5.19 -23.91 -25.92
C MET A 1 4.55 -22.67 -25.35
N ALA A 2 5.33 -21.62 -25.09
CA ALA A 2 4.78 -20.37 -24.57
C ALA A 2 4.06 -19.68 -25.74
N ASP A 3 2.76 -19.50 -25.60
CA ASP A 3 1.99 -18.67 -26.53
C ASP A 3 2.60 -17.29 -26.55
N SER A 4 3.26 -16.93 -27.66
CA SER A 4 3.80 -15.60 -27.92
C SER A 4 2.67 -14.64 -28.28
N THR A 5 1.74 -14.43 -27.34
CA THR A 5 0.80 -13.33 -27.46
C THR A 5 1.60 -12.05 -27.39
N LYS A 6 1.76 -11.37 -28.51
CA LYS A 6 2.54 -10.13 -28.61
C LYS A 6 1.92 -9.09 -27.69
N LEU A 7 2.66 -8.67 -26.66
CA LEU A 7 2.26 -7.59 -25.77
C LEU A 7 2.07 -6.29 -26.57
N PRO A 8 1.00 -5.51 -26.34
CA PRO A 8 0.77 -4.22 -26.99
C PRO A 8 1.91 -3.25 -26.68
N LYS A 9 2.58 -2.73 -27.72
CA LYS A 9 3.72 -1.82 -27.56
C LYS A 9 3.35 -0.52 -26.83
N ASP A 10 2.13 -0.03 -27.02
CA ASP A 10 1.62 1.20 -26.40
C ASP A 10 1.51 1.13 -24.87
N ILE A 11 1.56 -0.08 -24.30
CA ILE A 11 1.45 -0.32 -22.87
C ILE A 11 2.77 -0.85 -22.29
N PHE A 12 3.46 -1.74 -23.02
CA PHE A 12 4.60 -2.49 -22.50
C PHE A 12 5.96 -2.08 -23.08
N ALA A 13 5.98 -1.05 -23.93
CA ALA A 13 7.20 -0.53 -24.55
C ALA A 13 7.19 1.01 -24.62
N VAL A 14 6.76 1.64 -23.50
CA VAL A 14 6.77 3.11 -23.37
C VAL A 14 8.14 3.57 -22.92
N GLU A 15 8.61 4.70 -23.44
CA GLU A 15 9.87 5.30 -23.01
C GLU A 15 9.86 5.66 -21.53
N VAL A 16 10.90 5.23 -20.80
CA VAL A 16 11.09 5.50 -19.38
C VAL A 16 12.35 6.35 -19.21
N PRO A 17 12.25 7.70 -19.35
CA PRO A 17 13.43 8.58 -19.29
C PRO A 17 14.07 8.58 -17.92
N ASN A 18 13.26 8.44 -16.84
CA ASN A 18 13.73 8.34 -15.48
C ASN A 18 12.71 7.59 -14.61
N HIS A 19 13.12 7.25 -13.39
CA HIS A 19 12.25 6.53 -12.44
C HIS A 19 11.54 7.45 -11.42
N GLU A 20 11.62 8.77 -11.56
CA GLU A 20 11.06 9.71 -10.59
C GLU A 20 9.53 9.58 -10.50
N LEU A 21 8.85 9.49 -11.65
CA LEU A 21 7.40 9.32 -11.68
C LEU A 21 6.96 8.00 -11.04
N LEU A 22 7.71 6.92 -11.25
CA LEU A 22 7.45 5.62 -10.61
C LEU A 22 7.60 5.70 -9.10
N LYS A 23 8.68 6.34 -8.62
CA LYS A 23 8.92 6.58 -7.19
C LYS A 23 7.79 7.42 -6.59
N LEU A 24 7.43 8.52 -7.23
CA LEU A 24 6.38 9.42 -6.76
C LEU A 24 5.02 8.72 -6.67
N ALA A 25 4.69 7.88 -7.66
CA ALA A 25 3.48 7.07 -7.65
C ALA A 25 3.52 6.03 -6.52
N TYR A 26 4.62 5.31 -6.35
CA TYR A 26 4.80 4.32 -5.29
C TYR A 26 4.67 4.96 -3.90
N ASP A 27 5.36 6.08 -3.66
CA ASP A 27 5.30 6.84 -2.41
C ASP A 27 3.88 7.36 -2.13
N SER A 28 3.13 7.75 -3.17
CA SER A 28 1.73 8.15 -3.04
C SER A 28 0.85 7.00 -2.51
N TYR A 29 1.03 5.77 -3.00
CA TYR A 29 0.30 4.60 -2.50
C TYR A 29 0.65 4.30 -1.04
N LEU A 30 1.94 4.31 -0.68
CA LEU A 30 2.37 4.10 0.70
C LEU A 30 1.83 5.17 1.65
N ALA A 31 1.90 6.44 1.24
CA ALA A 31 1.41 7.55 2.03
C ALA A 31 -0.11 7.50 2.25
N ASN A 32 -0.85 7.08 1.22
CA ASN A 32 -2.32 6.95 1.29
C ASN A 32 -2.79 5.74 2.11
N ALA A 33 -1.95 4.72 2.25
CA ALA A 33 -2.21 3.57 3.12
C ALA A 33 -1.90 3.86 4.60
N ARG A 34 -1.13 4.93 4.89
CA ARG A 34 -0.75 5.28 6.25
C ARG A 34 -1.91 5.87 7.02
N LEU A 35 -2.20 5.31 8.19
CA LEU A 35 -3.20 5.80 9.13
C LEU A 35 -2.54 6.64 10.23
N ALA A 36 -3.14 7.79 10.54
CA ALA A 36 -2.75 8.63 11.67
C ALA A 36 -3.41 8.08 12.94
N SER A 37 -2.81 7.09 13.58
CA SER A 37 -3.34 6.47 14.80
C SER A 37 -2.63 6.92 16.08
N ALA A 38 -1.44 7.52 15.96
CA ALA A 38 -0.70 8.01 17.11
C ALA A 38 -1.38 9.26 17.68
N THR A 39 -1.68 9.24 18.99
CA THR A 39 -2.25 10.39 19.70
C THR A 39 -1.61 10.54 21.07
N THR A 40 -1.45 11.75 21.54
CA THR A 40 -0.96 12.08 22.86
C THR A 40 -2.00 12.93 23.61
N LYS A 41 -2.12 12.69 24.90
CA LYS A 41 -3.06 13.44 25.75
C LYS A 41 -2.51 14.84 26.02
N GLN A 42 -3.34 15.84 25.76
CA GLN A 42 -3.10 17.21 26.18
C GLN A 42 -3.40 17.42 27.65
N ARG A 43 -3.03 18.60 28.17
CA ARG A 43 -3.28 19.01 29.54
C ARG A 43 -4.76 18.83 29.98
N GLY A 44 -5.71 19.09 29.09
CA GLY A 44 -7.13 18.91 29.37
C GLY A 44 -7.59 17.46 29.45
N GLU A 45 -6.90 16.56 28.71
CA GLU A 45 -7.26 15.14 28.54
C GLU A 45 -6.59 14.23 29.58
N VAL A 46 -5.54 14.70 30.25
CA VAL A 46 -4.86 13.95 31.30
C VAL A 46 -5.75 13.91 32.55
N SER A 47 -5.91 12.74 33.15
CA SER A 47 -6.65 12.59 34.39
C SER A 47 -5.98 13.30 35.58
N GLY A 48 -6.76 13.81 36.52
CA GLY A 48 -6.28 14.48 37.72
C GLY A 48 -6.25 16.01 37.64
N GLY A 49 -5.56 16.67 38.57
CA GLY A 49 -5.21 18.09 38.56
C GLY A 49 -6.33 19.11 38.83
N GLY A 50 -7.47 18.74 39.37
CA GLY A 50 -8.54 19.68 39.76
C GLY A 50 -8.17 20.58 40.93
N LYS A 51 -7.30 20.11 41.83
CA LYS A 51 -6.85 20.88 43.01
C LYS A 51 -5.58 21.64 42.67
N LYS A 52 -5.52 22.93 43.05
CA LYS A 52 -4.31 23.76 42.94
C LYS A 52 -3.21 23.20 43.85
N PRO A 53 -1.96 22.96 43.38
CA PRO A 53 -0.92 22.32 44.18
C PRO A 53 -0.54 23.09 45.46
N TRP A 54 -0.51 24.43 45.41
CA TRP A 54 -0.23 25.33 46.55
C TRP A 54 -0.89 26.69 46.38
N LYS A 55 -0.93 27.47 47.48
CA LYS A 55 -1.46 28.83 47.51
C LYS A 55 -0.74 29.74 46.53
N GLN A 56 -1.42 30.80 46.03
CA GLN A 56 -0.93 31.72 45.04
C GLN A 56 0.31 32.53 45.48
N LYS A 57 0.39 32.84 46.78
CA LYS A 57 1.47 33.60 47.42
C LYS A 57 1.83 32.94 48.77
N GLY A 58 2.99 33.28 49.35
CA GLY A 58 3.39 32.86 50.69
C GLY A 58 4.05 31.49 50.78
N THR A 59 4.41 30.85 49.65
CA THR A 59 5.08 29.53 49.63
C THR A 59 6.53 29.53 49.18
N GLY A 60 7.07 30.69 48.77
CA GLY A 60 8.43 30.80 48.21
C GLY A 60 8.64 30.08 46.89
N ARG A 61 7.59 29.45 46.32
CA ARG A 61 7.63 28.69 45.07
C ARG A 61 7.04 29.50 43.92
N ALA A 62 7.43 29.14 42.67
CA ALA A 62 6.80 29.67 41.48
C ALA A 62 5.29 29.37 41.48
N ARG A 63 4.48 30.28 40.92
CA ARG A 63 3.03 30.15 40.85
C ARG A 63 2.64 28.98 39.94
N PHE A 64 1.78 28.09 40.44
CA PHE A 64 1.33 26.90 39.68
C PHE A 64 -0.17 26.68 39.82
N GLY A 65 -0.86 26.45 38.73
CA GLY A 65 -2.31 26.24 38.72
C GLY A 65 -2.75 24.77 38.65
N SER A 66 -1.96 23.90 38.08
CA SER A 66 -2.35 22.48 37.87
C SER A 66 -1.14 21.57 37.76
N SER A 67 -1.23 20.38 38.35
CA SER A 67 -0.22 19.31 38.24
C SER A 67 -0.18 18.67 36.84
N ARG A 68 -1.16 18.92 35.98
CA ARG A 68 -1.23 18.42 34.58
C ARG A 68 -0.43 19.31 33.59
N ASN A 69 0.31 20.29 34.07
CA ASN A 69 1.08 21.19 33.22
C ASN A 69 2.18 20.42 32.48
N PRO A 70 2.48 20.73 31.20
CA PRO A 70 3.50 20.05 30.40
C PRO A 70 4.91 19.99 31.02
N ILE A 71 5.24 20.96 31.90
CA ILE A 71 6.53 21.02 32.59
C ILE A 71 6.67 19.89 33.65
N TRP A 72 5.56 19.33 34.11
CA TRP A 72 5.56 18.32 35.15
C TRP A 72 5.58 16.91 34.56
N ARG A 73 6.27 16.01 35.24
CA ARG A 73 6.23 14.59 34.92
C ARG A 73 4.79 14.07 35.05
N GLY A 74 4.29 13.44 34.00
CA GLY A 74 2.89 13.01 33.92
C GLY A 74 1.92 14.12 33.50
N GLY A 75 2.39 15.30 33.16
CA GLY A 75 1.59 16.36 32.52
C GLY A 75 1.28 16.08 31.06
N GLY A 76 0.38 16.91 30.48
CA GLY A 76 -0.02 16.76 29.09
C GLY A 76 1.06 17.20 28.10
N VAL A 77 1.08 16.60 26.93
CA VAL A 77 1.97 16.98 25.82
C VAL A 77 1.37 18.15 25.05
N VAL A 78 2.18 19.17 24.72
CA VAL A 78 1.69 20.37 24.01
C VAL A 78 1.60 20.14 22.51
N PHE A 79 2.67 19.69 21.87
CA PHE A 79 2.82 19.54 20.42
C PHE A 79 2.96 18.09 19.98
N GLY A 80 2.30 17.17 20.67
CA GLY A 80 2.30 15.77 20.29
C GLY A 80 1.34 15.46 19.14
N PRO A 81 1.43 14.26 18.56
CA PRO A 81 0.54 13.82 17.49
C PRO A 81 -0.92 13.77 17.99
N ARG A 82 -1.85 14.10 17.09
CA ARG A 82 -3.28 14.21 17.38
C ARG A 82 -4.12 13.07 16.83
N GLY A 83 -3.57 12.21 15.98
CA GLY A 83 -4.30 11.15 15.30
C GLY A 83 -5.19 11.64 14.14
N ASN A 84 -5.03 12.89 13.71
CA ASN A 84 -5.77 13.50 12.61
C ASN A 84 -4.86 14.03 11.49
N GLU A 85 -3.58 13.67 11.51
CA GLU A 85 -2.61 14.07 10.49
C GLU A 85 -2.99 13.49 9.12
N ASN A 86 -2.96 14.35 8.12
CA ASN A 86 -3.28 13.96 6.75
C ASN A 86 -2.00 13.62 5.98
N TYR A 87 -1.76 12.33 5.76
CA TYR A 87 -0.62 11.83 4.98
C TYR A 87 -0.92 11.68 3.48
N THR A 88 -2.13 12.01 3.04
CA THR A 88 -2.59 11.80 1.67
C THR A 88 -1.76 12.59 0.66
N LYS A 89 -1.18 11.89 -0.31
CA LYS A 89 -0.49 12.47 -1.46
C LYS A 89 -1.33 12.26 -2.73
N LYS A 90 -1.69 13.35 -3.40
CA LYS A 90 -2.47 13.33 -4.64
C LYS A 90 -1.54 13.29 -5.85
N LEU A 91 -1.85 12.40 -6.80
CA LEU A 91 -1.22 12.35 -8.11
C LEU A 91 -2.31 12.53 -9.18
N SER A 92 -2.02 13.25 -10.27
CA SER A 92 -2.98 13.46 -11.35
C SER A 92 -3.35 12.13 -12.04
N LYS A 93 -4.54 12.06 -12.62
CA LYS A 93 -5.02 10.85 -13.31
C LYS A 93 -4.12 10.47 -14.49
N THR A 94 -3.66 11.47 -15.24
CA THR A 94 -2.75 11.28 -16.39
C THR A 94 -1.41 10.70 -15.92
N ALA A 95 -0.79 11.31 -14.88
CA ALA A 95 0.46 10.82 -14.31
C ALA A 95 0.35 9.38 -13.80
N LYS A 96 -0.77 9.01 -13.15
CA LYS A 96 -1.02 7.61 -12.72
C LYS A 96 -1.03 6.63 -13.90
N LYS A 97 -1.73 6.98 -15.00
CA LYS A 97 -1.79 6.14 -16.20
C LYS A 97 -0.40 5.95 -16.83
N VAL A 98 0.36 7.04 -16.97
CA VAL A 98 1.73 6.98 -17.50
C VAL A 98 2.62 6.14 -16.59
N ALA A 99 2.55 6.35 -15.27
CA ALA A 99 3.33 5.57 -14.30
C ALA A 99 3.04 4.06 -14.36
N VAL A 100 1.78 3.66 -14.53
CA VAL A 100 1.43 2.23 -14.69
C VAL A 100 2.04 1.64 -15.96
N ARG A 101 1.97 2.35 -17.10
CA ARG A 101 2.58 1.92 -18.36
C ARG A 101 4.10 1.79 -18.24
N GLN A 102 4.76 2.78 -17.65
CA GLN A 102 6.20 2.73 -17.37
C GLN A 102 6.58 1.56 -16.46
N ALA A 103 5.79 1.30 -15.40
CA ALA A 103 6.02 0.17 -14.50
C ALA A 103 5.89 -1.18 -15.23
N LEU A 104 4.90 -1.32 -16.12
CA LEU A 104 4.74 -2.52 -16.96
C LEU A 104 5.89 -2.68 -17.95
N THR A 105 6.40 -1.59 -18.53
CA THR A 105 7.57 -1.63 -19.42
C THR A 105 8.80 -2.13 -18.67
N VAL A 106 9.11 -1.56 -17.51
CA VAL A 106 10.24 -2.01 -16.68
C VAL A 106 10.09 -3.48 -16.25
N ALA A 107 8.87 -3.90 -15.90
CA ALA A 107 8.60 -5.30 -15.55
C ALA A 107 8.76 -6.24 -16.75
N ASN A 108 8.42 -5.80 -17.96
CA ASN A 108 8.61 -6.54 -19.20
C ASN A 108 10.10 -6.68 -19.57
N GLU A 109 10.87 -5.62 -19.49
CA GLU A 109 12.32 -5.62 -19.68
C GLU A 109 13.03 -6.57 -18.71
N ALA A 110 12.56 -6.60 -17.44
CA ALA A 110 13.02 -7.52 -16.42
C ALA A 110 12.50 -8.97 -16.59
N LYS A 111 11.73 -9.26 -17.66
CA LYS A 111 11.14 -10.58 -17.97
C LYS A 111 10.28 -11.15 -16.84
N LYS A 112 9.61 -10.30 -16.08
CA LYS A 112 8.73 -10.69 -14.97
C LYS A 112 7.32 -11.02 -15.42
N ILE A 113 6.93 -10.70 -16.64
CA ILE A 113 5.57 -10.84 -17.16
C ILE A 113 5.41 -12.19 -17.86
N VAL A 114 4.39 -12.94 -17.47
CA VAL A 114 4.01 -14.23 -18.03
C VAL A 114 2.54 -14.20 -18.40
N ILE A 115 2.20 -14.57 -19.64
CA ILE A 115 0.80 -14.66 -20.07
C ILE A 115 0.34 -16.09 -19.89
N LYS A 116 -0.56 -16.33 -18.94
CA LYS A 116 -1.15 -17.65 -18.69
C LYS A 116 -2.56 -17.51 -18.14
N ASP A 117 -3.42 -18.45 -18.49
CA ASP A 117 -4.77 -18.53 -17.94
C ASP A 117 -4.74 -19.34 -16.64
N VAL A 118 -5.41 -18.84 -15.59
CA VAL A 118 -5.49 -19.50 -14.29
C VAL A 118 -6.92 -20.04 -14.13
N LYS A 119 -7.08 -21.33 -14.42
CA LYS A 119 -8.36 -22.01 -14.25
C LYS A 119 -8.39 -22.72 -12.90
N THR A 120 -9.46 -22.51 -12.14
CA THR A 120 -9.64 -23.17 -10.84
C THR A 120 -11.13 -23.42 -10.57
N THR A 121 -11.41 -24.51 -9.88
CA THR A 121 -12.74 -24.87 -9.37
C THR A 121 -13.00 -24.32 -7.96
N GLY A 122 -12.07 -23.50 -7.43
CA GLY A 122 -12.14 -22.92 -6.09
C GLY A 122 -11.28 -23.66 -5.04
N LYS A 123 -10.45 -24.61 -5.45
CA LYS A 123 -9.56 -25.36 -4.56
C LYS A 123 -8.16 -24.72 -4.53
N THR A 124 -7.65 -24.46 -3.35
CA THR A 124 -6.29 -23.91 -3.13
C THR A 124 -5.20 -24.80 -3.71
N LYS A 125 -5.39 -26.13 -3.68
CA LYS A 125 -4.45 -27.12 -4.22
C LYS A 125 -4.17 -26.90 -5.72
N GLU A 126 -5.19 -26.55 -6.50
CA GLU A 126 -5.05 -26.31 -7.95
C GLU A 126 -4.13 -25.12 -8.23
N VAL A 127 -4.31 -24.02 -7.47
CA VAL A 127 -3.45 -22.84 -7.59
C VAL A 127 -2.03 -23.16 -7.10
N ALA A 128 -1.88 -23.88 -5.99
CA ALA A 128 -0.57 -24.27 -5.48
C ALA A 128 0.19 -25.15 -6.50
N THR A 129 -0.48 -26.10 -7.15
CA THR A 129 0.09 -26.92 -8.23
C THR A 129 0.50 -26.04 -9.42
N PHE A 130 -0.38 -25.11 -9.84
CA PHE A 130 -0.06 -24.15 -10.91
C PHE A 130 1.18 -23.32 -10.61
N LEU A 131 1.37 -22.85 -9.37
CA LEU A 131 2.55 -22.10 -8.96
C LEU A 131 3.82 -22.98 -8.98
N ALA A 132 3.74 -24.20 -8.48
CA ALA A 132 4.85 -25.16 -8.45
C ALA A 132 5.30 -25.56 -9.87
N ASP A 133 4.35 -25.89 -10.76
CA ASP A 133 4.62 -26.28 -12.16
C ASP A 133 5.32 -25.18 -12.96
N ASN A 134 5.02 -23.91 -12.61
CA ASN A 134 5.64 -22.75 -13.25
C ASN A 134 6.86 -22.22 -12.50
N LYS A 135 7.25 -22.83 -11.37
CA LYS A 135 8.38 -22.42 -10.51
C LYS A 135 8.27 -20.96 -10.02
N PHE A 136 7.06 -20.55 -9.65
CA PHE A 136 6.82 -19.24 -9.08
C PHE A 136 7.01 -19.30 -7.55
N GLU A 137 8.19 -18.89 -7.05
CA GLU A 137 8.59 -19.09 -5.65
C GLU A 137 8.33 -17.91 -4.74
N ARG A 138 8.23 -16.69 -5.29
CA ARG A 138 8.11 -15.45 -4.55
C ARG A 138 6.73 -14.80 -4.75
N ARG A 139 6.65 -13.49 -4.62
CA ARG A 139 5.41 -12.73 -4.76
C ARG A 139 4.88 -12.79 -6.19
N VAL A 140 3.73 -13.39 -6.36
CA VAL A 140 3.06 -13.55 -7.65
C VAL A 140 1.83 -12.65 -7.70
N LEU A 141 1.80 -11.77 -8.69
CA LEU A 141 0.65 -10.94 -9.00
C LEU A 141 -0.13 -11.59 -10.14
N ILE A 142 -1.38 -11.93 -9.91
CA ILE A 142 -2.28 -12.45 -10.94
C ILE A 142 -3.22 -11.32 -11.37
N VAL A 143 -3.11 -10.91 -12.62
CA VAL A 143 -3.96 -9.88 -13.23
C VAL A 143 -5.07 -10.54 -14.03
N VAL A 144 -6.30 -10.28 -13.64
CA VAL A 144 -7.51 -10.86 -14.26
C VAL A 144 -8.45 -9.76 -14.73
N ASP A 145 -9.28 -10.06 -15.69
CA ASP A 145 -10.36 -9.16 -16.11
C ASP A 145 -11.43 -9.07 -15.01
N GLU A 146 -11.95 -10.21 -14.55
CA GLU A 146 -12.91 -10.29 -13.46
C GLU A 146 -12.45 -11.24 -12.36
N LYS A 147 -12.70 -10.84 -11.10
CA LYS A 147 -12.46 -11.69 -9.93
C LYS A 147 -13.65 -12.62 -9.74
N THR A 148 -13.51 -13.88 -10.15
CA THR A 148 -14.52 -14.88 -9.86
C THR A 148 -14.46 -15.32 -8.38
N PRO A 149 -15.60 -15.64 -7.73
CA PRO A 149 -15.61 -16.09 -6.34
C PRO A 149 -14.75 -17.35 -6.12
N GLU A 150 -14.68 -18.21 -7.13
CA GLU A 150 -13.87 -19.44 -7.11
C GLU A 150 -12.38 -19.12 -7.07
N LEU A 151 -11.90 -18.21 -7.93
CA LEU A 151 -10.51 -17.78 -7.95
C LEU A 151 -10.13 -17.11 -6.63
N MET A 152 -10.98 -16.26 -6.09
CA MET A 152 -10.74 -15.61 -4.79
C MET A 152 -10.65 -16.61 -3.66
N ARG A 153 -11.56 -17.62 -3.61
CA ARG A 153 -11.52 -18.69 -2.61
C ARG A 153 -10.25 -19.52 -2.72
N ALA A 154 -9.80 -19.83 -3.95
CA ALA A 154 -8.60 -20.62 -4.20
C ALA A 154 -7.30 -19.88 -3.84
N THR A 155 -7.26 -18.55 -3.92
CA THR A 155 -6.04 -17.75 -3.75
C THR A 155 -5.91 -17.08 -2.38
N ASN A 156 -7.00 -16.76 -1.69
CA ASN A 156 -6.98 -15.95 -0.44
C ASN A 156 -6.09 -16.54 0.67
N ASN A 157 -5.95 -17.87 0.72
CA ASN A 157 -5.12 -18.54 1.74
C ASN A 157 -3.63 -18.63 1.36
N ILE A 158 -3.26 -18.23 0.15
CA ILE A 158 -1.88 -18.32 -0.33
C ILE A 158 -1.23 -16.94 -0.14
N GLN A 159 -0.33 -16.82 0.84
CA GLN A 159 0.26 -15.54 1.24
C GLN A 159 1.05 -14.83 0.13
N ASN A 160 1.66 -15.61 -0.77
CA ASN A 160 2.53 -15.09 -1.82
C ASN A 160 1.78 -14.68 -3.10
N VAL A 161 0.46 -14.86 -3.14
CA VAL A 161 -0.35 -14.58 -4.33
C VAL A 161 -1.29 -13.40 -4.06
N LEU A 162 -1.26 -12.44 -4.98
CA LEU A 162 -2.19 -11.32 -4.99
C LEU A 162 -2.97 -11.31 -6.31
N VAL A 163 -4.30 -11.34 -6.23
CA VAL A 163 -5.18 -11.25 -7.41
C VAL A 163 -5.72 -9.83 -7.53
N VAL A 164 -5.49 -9.21 -8.67
CA VAL A 164 -5.94 -7.85 -8.96
C VAL A 164 -6.69 -7.82 -10.29
N ARG A 165 -7.80 -7.06 -10.37
CA ARG A 165 -8.45 -6.77 -11.66
C ARG A 165 -7.57 -5.82 -12.47
N ALA A 166 -7.54 -5.99 -13.77
CA ALA A 166 -6.76 -5.16 -14.68
C ALA A 166 -7.04 -3.65 -14.47
N ASN A 167 -8.31 -3.25 -14.33
CA ASN A 167 -8.71 -1.86 -14.09
C ASN A 167 -8.22 -1.26 -12.75
N TYR A 168 -7.85 -2.09 -11.78
CA TYR A 168 -7.32 -1.68 -10.47
C TYR A 168 -5.82 -1.90 -10.34
N LEU A 169 -5.14 -2.23 -11.44
CA LEU A 169 -3.70 -2.40 -11.45
C LEU A 169 -3.00 -1.09 -11.10
N SER A 170 -2.05 -1.15 -10.17
CA SER A 170 -1.32 0.02 -9.69
C SER A 170 0.18 -0.21 -9.75
N VAL A 171 0.95 0.87 -9.78
CA VAL A 171 2.42 0.84 -9.71
C VAL A 171 2.89 0.05 -8.49
N TYR A 172 2.20 0.19 -7.35
CA TYR A 172 2.53 -0.53 -6.12
C TYR A 172 2.44 -2.05 -6.30
N HIS A 173 1.39 -2.55 -6.97
CA HIS A 173 1.23 -3.98 -7.24
C HIS A 173 2.34 -4.51 -8.16
N ILE A 174 2.66 -3.78 -9.24
CA ILE A 174 3.64 -4.17 -10.26
C ILE A 174 5.05 -4.22 -9.68
N LEU A 175 5.46 -3.17 -8.96
CA LEU A 175 6.83 -3.09 -8.42
C LEU A 175 7.09 -4.07 -7.27
N ASN A 176 6.06 -4.42 -6.49
CA ASN A 176 6.18 -5.38 -5.40
C ASN A 176 6.13 -6.86 -5.87
N ALA A 177 5.73 -7.11 -7.11
CA ALA A 177 5.67 -8.46 -7.65
C ALA A 177 7.02 -8.91 -8.21
N ASP A 178 7.38 -10.15 -7.95
CA ASP A 178 8.52 -10.83 -8.58
C ASP A 178 8.11 -11.47 -9.90
N THR A 179 6.87 -11.98 -9.98
CA THR A 179 6.26 -12.51 -11.20
C THR A 179 4.86 -11.94 -11.38
N ILE A 180 4.53 -11.54 -12.60
CA ILE A 180 3.23 -10.99 -12.97
C ILE A 180 2.60 -11.91 -14.01
N VAL A 181 1.53 -12.58 -13.61
CA VAL A 181 0.75 -13.46 -14.48
C VAL A 181 -0.45 -12.67 -15.00
N ILE A 182 -0.52 -12.47 -16.29
CA ILE A 182 -1.63 -11.76 -16.93
C ILE A 182 -2.49 -12.78 -17.69
N THR A 183 -3.78 -12.80 -17.40
CA THR A 183 -4.70 -13.62 -18.18
C THR A 183 -4.91 -13.02 -19.57
N PRO A 184 -5.05 -13.83 -20.64
CA PRO A 184 -5.23 -13.30 -22.00
C PRO A 184 -6.41 -12.33 -22.14
N LYS A 185 -7.48 -12.55 -21.36
CA LYS A 185 -8.66 -11.66 -21.32
C LYS A 185 -8.40 -10.29 -20.68
N ALA A 186 -7.37 -10.20 -19.84
CA ALA A 186 -7.01 -8.96 -19.14
C ALA A 186 -6.01 -8.08 -19.93
N LEU A 187 -5.55 -8.52 -21.09
CA LEU A 187 -4.57 -7.78 -21.91
C LEU A 187 -5.07 -6.48 -22.56
N PRO A 188 -6.34 -6.27 -22.89
CA PRO A 188 -6.82 -5.00 -23.46
C PRO A 188 -7.04 -3.90 -22.39
N VAL A 189 -6.12 -3.76 -21.44
CA VAL A 189 -6.19 -2.77 -20.35
C VAL A 189 -5.49 -1.47 -20.72
#